data_c106712a33e1a964568ea24ae2a4af01
#
_entry.id   c106712a33e1a964568ea24ae2a4af01
#
_cell.length_a   1.000
_cell.length_b   1.000
_cell.length_c   1.000
_cell.angle_alpha   90.00
_cell.angle_beta   90.00
_cell.angle_gamma   90.00
#
_symmetry.space_group_name_H-M   'P 1'
#
loop_
_entity.id
_entity.type
_entity.pdbx_description
1 polymer ?
#
loop_
_entity_poly.entity_id
_entity_poly.type
_entity_poly.pdbx_seq_one_letter_code
_entity_poly.pdbx_strand_id
1 'polypeptide(L)'
;MKRLPIIPLIILLIVGGMALKTALPTWLVSLKTPVDFNTLAVEDVRSGLRVEGNVYVVVDTFAVEESWTEHSNGSVTPKETSKYYYIVPIGPAAFSCVGLEIPDEDAAVYADLADATWDYLTGETDALNAAPIPFEGYIAPMDEELYSLFVEWFQDTGYFGTSDAAEVRTYALPYLLTTYSTSGTYLVLGIGLAALLAALLMVLSHLRYRKRQRQAAAAEAEPPSPTSPEAVERDLERW
;
A
#
# COMPACT_ATOMS: atom_id res chain seq x y z
N MET A 1 20.12 35.33 14.32
CA MET A 1 20.29 33.88 14.06
C MET A 1 19.05 33.34 13.37
N LYS A 2 19.12 32.86 12.11
CA LYS A 2 18.00 32.15 11.48
C LYS A 2 17.82 30.79 12.17
N ARG A 3 16.66 30.58 12.80
CA ARG A 3 16.30 29.30 13.43
C ARG A 3 15.95 28.28 12.35
N LEU A 4 16.25 27.01 12.57
CA LEU A 4 15.80 25.94 11.72
C LEU A 4 14.26 25.97 11.66
N PRO A 5 13.63 25.95 10.51
CA PRO A 5 12.16 25.89 10.42
C PRO A 5 11.69 24.48 10.82
N ILE A 6 11.47 24.29 12.14
CA ILE A 6 11.18 22.97 12.72
C ILE A 6 9.84 22.43 12.24
N ILE A 7 8.81 23.30 12.15
CA ILE A 7 7.46 22.88 11.76
C ILE A 7 7.43 22.25 10.34
N PRO A 8 7.90 22.96 9.27
CA PRO A 8 7.91 22.35 7.95
C PRO A 8 8.84 21.11 7.85
N LEU A 9 9.91 21.06 8.65
CA LEU A 9 10.76 19.87 8.70
C LEU A 9 9.99 18.67 9.25
N ILE A 10 9.24 18.84 10.35
CA ILE A 10 8.42 17.77 10.93
C ILE A 10 7.34 17.32 9.95
N ILE A 11 6.67 18.25 9.29
CA ILE A 11 5.64 17.91 8.29
C ILE A 11 6.23 17.06 7.15
N LEU A 12 7.39 17.45 6.60
CA LEU A 12 8.06 16.70 5.53
C LEU A 12 8.48 15.31 5.99
N LEU A 13 8.96 15.15 7.22
CA LEU A 13 9.32 13.85 7.77
C LEU A 13 8.09 12.95 7.97
N ILE A 14 6.97 13.50 8.46
CA ILE A 14 5.73 12.75 8.64
C ILE A 14 5.18 12.32 7.28
N VAL A 15 5.02 13.24 6.34
CA VAL A 15 4.50 12.95 4.98
C VAL A 15 5.39 11.94 4.28
N GLY A 16 6.71 12.16 4.28
CA GLY A 16 7.66 11.24 3.67
C GLY A 16 7.66 9.86 4.31
N GLY A 17 7.61 9.79 5.65
CA GLY A 17 7.56 8.53 6.38
C GLY A 17 6.26 7.75 6.13
N MET A 18 5.11 8.42 6.13
CA MET A 18 3.82 7.78 5.84
C MET A 18 3.75 7.28 4.39
N ALA A 19 4.16 8.10 3.43
CA ALA A 19 4.19 7.70 2.03
C ALA A 19 5.09 6.48 1.78
N LEU A 20 6.27 6.42 2.41
CA LEU A 20 7.14 5.25 2.32
C LEU A 20 6.54 4.03 3.02
N LYS A 21 5.93 4.21 4.19
CA LYS A 21 5.31 3.08 4.93
C LYS A 21 4.22 2.41 4.09
N THR A 22 3.44 3.18 3.33
CA THR A 22 2.35 2.65 2.50
C THR A 22 2.84 2.09 1.16
N ALA A 23 3.73 2.80 0.45
CA ALA A 23 4.12 2.43 -0.90
C ALA A 23 5.26 1.39 -0.97
N LEU A 24 6.18 1.39 0.00
CA LEU A 24 7.37 0.54 -0.04
C LEU A 24 7.06 -0.97 -0.04
N PRO A 25 6.13 -1.48 0.80
CA PRO A 25 5.79 -2.90 0.79
C PRO A 25 5.25 -3.36 -0.57
N THR A 26 4.30 -2.63 -1.14
CA THR A 26 3.70 -2.92 -2.45
C THR A 26 4.75 -2.84 -3.57
N TRP A 27 5.61 -1.83 -3.53
CA TRP A 27 6.71 -1.70 -4.49
C TRP A 27 7.70 -2.87 -4.39
N LEU A 28 8.07 -3.31 -3.18
CA LEU A 28 8.95 -4.47 -2.99
C LEU A 28 8.31 -5.77 -3.51
N VAL A 29 6.99 -5.91 -3.37
CA VAL A 29 6.27 -7.07 -3.93
C VAL A 29 6.29 -7.02 -5.45
N SER A 30 6.11 -5.85 -6.07
CA SER A 30 6.13 -5.72 -7.54
C SER A 30 7.47 -6.08 -8.18
N LEU A 31 8.56 -6.10 -7.43
CA LEU A 31 9.89 -6.53 -7.90
C LEU A 31 10.10 -8.05 -7.89
N LYS A 32 9.21 -8.80 -7.21
CA LYS A 32 9.32 -10.26 -7.14
C LYS A 32 8.84 -10.89 -8.45
N THR A 33 9.39 -12.05 -8.78
CA THR A 33 8.86 -12.88 -9.88
C THR A 33 7.45 -13.36 -9.50
N PRO A 34 6.45 -13.18 -10.35
CA PRO A 34 5.10 -13.65 -10.07
C PRO A 34 5.04 -15.18 -10.11
N VAL A 35 4.10 -15.74 -9.36
CA VAL A 35 3.80 -17.17 -9.34
C VAL A 35 2.35 -17.35 -9.80
N ASP A 36 2.08 -18.35 -10.61
CA ASP A 36 0.71 -18.66 -11.03
C ASP A 36 -0.09 -19.22 -9.85
N PHE A 37 -1.10 -18.43 -9.39
CA PHE A 37 -1.92 -18.79 -8.25
C PHE A 37 -2.79 -20.05 -8.50
N ASN A 38 -3.06 -20.41 -9.76
CA ASN A 38 -3.81 -21.62 -10.10
C ASN A 38 -2.99 -22.90 -9.83
N THR A 39 -1.67 -22.79 -9.83
CA THR A 39 -0.76 -23.92 -9.57
C THR A 39 -0.10 -23.86 -8.20
N LEU A 40 -0.36 -22.80 -7.44
CA LEU A 40 0.25 -22.57 -6.13
C LEU A 40 -0.27 -23.61 -5.12
N ALA A 41 0.64 -24.34 -4.47
CA ALA A 41 0.27 -25.25 -3.38
C ALA A 41 -0.28 -24.43 -2.19
N VAL A 42 -1.30 -24.97 -1.53
CA VAL A 42 -2.00 -24.28 -0.41
C VAL A 42 -1.04 -23.91 0.72
N GLU A 43 -0.08 -24.77 1.01
CA GLU A 43 0.98 -24.55 2.03
C GLU A 43 1.97 -23.45 1.66
N ASP A 44 2.04 -23.08 0.39
CA ASP A 44 2.90 -21.98 -0.11
C ASP A 44 2.19 -20.63 -0.13
N VAL A 45 0.88 -20.60 0.10
CA VAL A 45 0.07 -19.37 0.16
C VAL A 45 0.52 -18.53 1.35
N ARG A 46 1.02 -17.34 1.09
CA ARG A 46 1.52 -16.42 2.12
C ARG A 46 1.44 -14.97 1.69
N SER A 47 1.29 -14.09 2.65
CA SER A 47 1.26 -12.65 2.42
C SER A 47 2.54 -12.13 1.74
N GLY A 48 2.36 -11.18 0.81
CA GLY A 48 3.43 -10.54 0.06
C GLY A 48 4.01 -11.39 -1.05
N LEU A 49 3.35 -12.48 -1.45
CA LEU A 49 3.66 -13.22 -2.66
C LEU A 49 3.03 -12.49 -3.85
N ARG A 50 3.84 -12.19 -4.89
CA ARG A 50 3.33 -11.67 -6.16
C ARG A 50 2.76 -12.84 -6.96
N VAL A 51 1.56 -12.66 -7.47
CA VAL A 51 0.84 -13.69 -8.20
C VAL A 51 0.33 -13.16 -9.53
N GLU A 52 0.23 -14.06 -10.50
CA GLU A 52 -0.44 -13.84 -11.78
C GLU A 52 -1.23 -15.11 -12.15
N GLY A 53 -2.12 -15.01 -13.11
CA GLY A 53 -2.89 -16.15 -13.60
C GLY A 53 -4.22 -15.72 -14.20
N ASN A 54 -5.12 -16.68 -14.36
CA ASN A 54 -6.47 -16.42 -14.85
C ASN A 54 -7.48 -16.84 -13.78
N VAL A 55 -8.44 -15.99 -13.51
CA VAL A 55 -9.62 -16.33 -12.70
C VAL A 55 -10.59 -17.08 -13.61
N TYR A 56 -10.69 -18.38 -13.43
CA TYR A 56 -11.58 -19.25 -14.21
C TYR A 56 -12.95 -19.40 -13.56
N VAL A 57 -13.01 -19.26 -12.25
CA VAL A 57 -14.19 -19.50 -11.41
C VAL A 57 -14.28 -18.42 -10.35
N VAL A 58 -15.44 -17.82 -10.21
CA VAL A 58 -15.82 -16.99 -9.09
C VAL A 58 -17.02 -17.67 -8.44
N VAL A 59 -16.92 -18.00 -7.15
CA VAL A 59 -18.00 -18.71 -6.47
C VAL A 59 -19.15 -17.76 -6.14
N ASP A 60 -18.87 -16.63 -5.49
CA ASP A 60 -19.86 -15.62 -5.11
C ASP A 60 -19.17 -14.37 -4.57
N THR A 61 -19.96 -13.34 -4.27
CA THR A 61 -19.58 -12.17 -3.48
C THR A 61 -19.89 -12.42 -2.01
N PHE A 62 -18.88 -12.33 -1.12
CA PHE A 62 -19.13 -12.52 0.31
C PHE A 62 -19.16 -11.21 1.11
N ALA A 63 -18.61 -10.12 0.55
CA ALA A 63 -18.65 -8.79 1.19
C ALA A 63 -18.54 -7.67 0.16
N VAL A 64 -19.01 -6.48 0.56
CA VAL A 64 -18.84 -5.23 -0.19
C VAL A 64 -18.35 -4.14 0.76
N GLU A 65 -17.43 -3.29 0.30
CA GLU A 65 -16.98 -2.12 1.03
C GLU A 65 -17.76 -0.91 0.54
N GLU A 66 -18.51 -0.27 1.45
CA GLU A 66 -19.24 0.95 1.17
C GLU A 66 -18.56 2.14 1.84
N SER A 67 -18.50 3.26 1.16
CA SER A 67 -18.00 4.51 1.70
C SER A 67 -19.09 5.58 1.72
N TRP A 68 -19.10 6.39 2.77
CA TRP A 68 -19.95 7.58 2.89
C TRP A 68 -19.24 8.64 3.70
N THR A 69 -19.65 9.89 3.53
CA THR A 69 -19.12 10.99 4.32
C THR A 69 -20.23 11.60 5.17
N GLU A 70 -19.99 11.65 6.48
CA GLU A 70 -20.85 12.40 7.40
C GLU A 70 -20.29 13.82 7.56
N HIS A 71 -21.12 14.82 7.21
CA HIS A 71 -20.76 16.22 7.35
C HIS A 71 -21.04 16.72 8.77
N SER A 72 -20.32 17.76 9.19
CA SER A 72 -20.46 18.37 10.53
C SER A 72 -21.88 18.93 10.83
N ASN A 73 -22.70 19.09 9.82
CA ASN A 73 -24.11 19.50 9.94
C ASN A 73 -25.08 18.31 10.09
N GLY A 74 -24.57 17.07 10.19
CA GLY A 74 -25.35 15.84 10.30
C GLY A 74 -25.91 15.31 8.99
N SER A 75 -25.59 15.91 7.83
CA SER A 75 -25.93 15.32 6.54
C SER A 75 -24.94 14.22 6.16
N VAL A 76 -25.45 13.17 5.52
CA VAL A 76 -24.64 12.03 5.06
C VAL A 76 -24.73 11.96 3.54
N THR A 77 -23.57 11.76 2.87
CA THR A 77 -23.58 11.46 1.42
C THR A 77 -24.25 10.11 1.16
N PRO A 78 -24.80 9.88 -0.05
CA PRO A 78 -25.20 8.54 -0.45
C PRO A 78 -24.04 7.57 -0.26
N LYS A 79 -24.36 6.34 0.15
CA LYS A 79 -23.38 5.25 0.20
C LYS A 79 -22.96 4.90 -1.23
N GLU A 80 -21.67 4.80 -1.45
CA GLU A 80 -21.09 4.37 -2.71
C GLU A 80 -20.26 3.12 -2.43
N THR A 81 -20.47 2.06 -3.20
CA THR A 81 -19.65 0.87 -3.13
C THR A 81 -18.29 1.18 -3.72
N SER A 82 -17.24 0.88 -3.00
CA SER A 82 -15.87 1.11 -3.42
C SER A 82 -15.17 -0.17 -3.90
N LYS A 83 -15.51 -1.30 -3.27
CA LYS A 83 -14.91 -2.60 -3.58
C LYS A 83 -15.90 -3.73 -3.37
N TYR A 84 -15.67 -4.80 -4.11
CA TYR A 84 -16.31 -6.10 -3.95
C TYR A 84 -15.27 -7.14 -3.54
N TYR A 85 -15.70 -8.07 -2.70
CA TYR A 85 -14.89 -9.20 -2.25
C TYR A 85 -15.53 -10.49 -2.72
N TYR A 86 -14.90 -11.11 -3.70
CA TYR A 86 -15.36 -12.36 -4.31
C TYR A 86 -14.63 -13.56 -3.69
N ILE A 87 -15.23 -14.73 -3.83
CA ILE A 87 -14.66 -16.01 -3.44
C ILE A 87 -14.08 -16.68 -4.69
N VAL A 88 -12.80 -17.02 -4.64
CA VAL A 88 -12.14 -17.73 -5.74
C VAL A 88 -11.38 -18.95 -5.20
N PRO A 89 -11.42 -20.09 -5.91
CA PRO A 89 -10.60 -21.23 -5.57
C PRO A 89 -9.12 -20.95 -5.86
N ILE A 90 -8.23 -21.59 -5.09
CA ILE A 90 -6.78 -21.47 -5.26
C ILE A 90 -6.14 -22.85 -5.32
N GLY A 91 -5.05 -22.95 -6.09
CA GLY A 91 -4.28 -24.17 -6.22
C GLY A 91 -4.85 -25.19 -7.21
N PRO A 92 -4.08 -26.22 -7.52
CA PRO A 92 -4.40 -27.16 -8.59
C PRO A 92 -5.61 -28.06 -8.30
N ALA A 93 -5.96 -28.24 -7.05
CA ALA A 93 -7.11 -29.06 -6.62
C ALA A 93 -8.41 -28.24 -6.49
N ALA A 94 -8.31 -26.91 -6.45
CA ALA A 94 -9.40 -25.95 -6.30
C ALA A 94 -10.33 -26.22 -5.07
N PHE A 95 -9.84 -26.93 -4.06
CA PHE A 95 -10.60 -27.22 -2.82
C PHE A 95 -10.48 -26.12 -1.78
N SER A 96 -9.43 -25.31 -1.83
CA SER A 96 -9.27 -24.18 -0.93
C SER A 96 -9.66 -22.91 -1.61
N CYS A 97 -10.21 -21.97 -0.85
CA CYS A 97 -10.67 -20.69 -1.34
C CYS A 97 -9.93 -19.55 -0.65
N VAL A 98 -9.76 -18.47 -1.39
CA VAL A 98 -9.28 -17.17 -0.93
C VAL A 98 -10.27 -16.09 -1.38
N GLY A 99 -10.21 -14.91 -0.76
CA GLY A 99 -10.93 -13.75 -1.26
C GLY A 99 -10.20 -13.12 -2.46
N LEU A 100 -10.96 -12.42 -3.29
CA LEU A 100 -10.48 -11.61 -4.39
C LEU A 100 -11.06 -10.20 -4.23
N GLU A 101 -10.20 -9.21 -4.02
CA GLU A 101 -10.58 -7.80 -3.89
C GLU A 101 -10.60 -7.14 -5.26
N ILE A 102 -11.76 -6.61 -5.65
CA ILE A 102 -11.97 -5.96 -6.95
C ILE A 102 -12.61 -4.58 -6.73
N PRO A 103 -12.09 -3.51 -7.36
CA PRO A 103 -12.71 -2.20 -7.34
C PRO A 103 -14.06 -2.22 -8.07
N ASP A 104 -14.98 -1.32 -7.68
CA ASP A 104 -16.34 -1.23 -8.24
C ASP A 104 -16.34 -1.14 -9.78
N GLU A 105 -15.38 -0.43 -10.36
CA GLU A 105 -15.26 -0.23 -11.81
C GLU A 105 -15.09 -1.54 -12.60
N ASP A 106 -14.49 -2.57 -11.99
CA ASP A 106 -14.23 -3.88 -12.60
C ASP A 106 -15.21 -4.96 -12.13
N ALA A 107 -16.07 -4.68 -11.15
CA ALA A 107 -16.92 -5.66 -10.46
C ALA A 107 -17.88 -6.41 -11.40
N ALA A 108 -18.43 -5.73 -12.40
CA ALA A 108 -19.42 -6.31 -13.31
C ALA A 108 -18.91 -7.56 -14.03
N VAL A 109 -17.65 -7.57 -14.48
CA VAL A 109 -17.07 -8.71 -15.21
C VAL A 109 -16.92 -9.93 -14.28
N TYR A 110 -16.63 -9.71 -13.00
CA TYR A 110 -16.52 -10.78 -11.99
C TYR A 110 -17.89 -11.29 -11.56
N ALA A 111 -18.90 -10.42 -11.50
CA ALA A 111 -20.29 -10.81 -11.25
C ALA A 111 -20.80 -11.71 -12.37
N ASP A 112 -20.59 -11.35 -13.63
CA ASP A 112 -20.97 -12.17 -14.78
C ASP A 112 -20.29 -13.56 -14.73
N LEU A 113 -19.02 -13.62 -14.29
CA LEU A 113 -18.31 -14.90 -14.13
C LEU A 113 -18.88 -15.71 -12.95
N ALA A 114 -19.30 -15.06 -11.86
CA ALA A 114 -19.94 -15.73 -10.74
C ALA A 114 -21.29 -16.35 -11.17
N ASP A 115 -22.12 -15.60 -11.87
CA ASP A 115 -23.39 -16.09 -12.40
C ASP A 115 -23.17 -17.30 -13.32
N ALA A 116 -22.25 -17.22 -14.27
CA ALA A 116 -21.91 -18.34 -15.16
C ALA A 116 -21.34 -19.55 -14.39
N THR A 117 -20.63 -19.32 -13.28
CA THR A 117 -20.14 -20.39 -12.40
C THR A 117 -21.30 -21.11 -11.72
N TRP A 118 -22.28 -20.37 -11.21
CA TRP A 118 -23.47 -20.94 -10.58
C TRP A 118 -24.33 -21.71 -11.56
N ASP A 119 -24.58 -21.19 -12.76
CA ASP A 119 -25.31 -21.89 -13.80
C ASP A 119 -24.68 -23.25 -14.14
N TYR A 120 -23.34 -23.29 -14.17
CA TYR A 120 -22.61 -24.54 -14.38
C TYR A 120 -22.70 -25.49 -13.17
N LEU A 121 -22.53 -24.99 -11.93
CA LEU A 121 -22.55 -25.79 -10.71
C LEU A 121 -23.95 -26.35 -10.41
N THR A 122 -25.00 -25.62 -10.76
CA THR A 122 -26.42 -26.06 -10.60
C THR A 122 -26.90 -26.95 -11.72
N GLY A 123 -26.10 -27.10 -12.79
CA GLY A 123 -26.45 -27.93 -13.95
C GLY A 123 -27.41 -27.25 -14.92
N GLU A 124 -27.55 -25.92 -14.85
CA GLU A 124 -28.31 -25.14 -15.82
C GLU A 124 -27.61 -25.06 -17.17
N THR A 125 -26.28 -25.16 -17.14
CA THR A 125 -25.42 -25.27 -18.33
C THR A 125 -24.49 -26.48 -18.26
N ASP A 126 -24.21 -27.10 -19.41
CA ASP A 126 -23.29 -28.25 -19.50
C ASP A 126 -21.81 -27.85 -19.46
N ALA A 127 -21.50 -26.56 -19.55
CA ALA A 127 -20.14 -26.03 -19.55
C ALA A 127 -20.10 -24.61 -18.98
N LEU A 128 -18.96 -24.26 -18.40
CA LEU A 128 -18.70 -22.88 -17.98
C LEU A 128 -18.50 -21.99 -19.21
N ASN A 129 -19.51 -21.20 -19.54
CA ASN A 129 -19.58 -20.37 -20.75
C ASN A 129 -19.04 -18.93 -20.52
N ALA A 130 -18.02 -18.78 -19.69
CA ALA A 130 -17.38 -17.49 -19.42
C ALA A 130 -15.89 -17.52 -19.78
N ALA A 131 -15.39 -16.40 -20.29
CA ALA A 131 -13.97 -16.25 -20.55
C ALA A 131 -13.20 -16.07 -19.23
N PRO A 132 -12.01 -16.69 -19.08
CA PRO A 132 -11.19 -16.44 -17.91
C PRO A 132 -10.75 -14.98 -17.83
N ILE A 133 -10.72 -14.42 -16.62
CA ILE A 133 -10.31 -13.04 -16.39
C ILE A 133 -8.83 -13.03 -16.00
N PRO A 134 -7.95 -12.36 -16.76
CA PRO A 134 -6.55 -12.22 -16.39
C PRO A 134 -6.43 -11.44 -15.06
N PHE A 135 -5.61 -11.94 -14.16
CA PHE A 135 -5.33 -11.32 -12.88
C PHE A 135 -3.84 -11.21 -12.65
N GLU A 136 -3.40 -10.05 -12.19
CA GLU A 136 -2.06 -9.80 -11.68
C GLU A 136 -2.15 -8.99 -10.39
N GLY A 137 -1.48 -9.46 -9.34
CA GLY A 137 -1.56 -8.83 -8.04
C GLY A 137 -0.62 -9.45 -7.02
N TYR A 138 -1.07 -9.46 -5.80
CA TYR A 138 -0.34 -10.08 -4.68
C TYR A 138 -1.31 -10.65 -3.64
N ILE A 139 -0.78 -11.54 -2.80
CA ILE A 139 -1.52 -12.11 -1.69
C ILE A 139 -1.36 -11.19 -0.48
N ALA A 140 -2.48 -10.67 0.02
CA ALA A 140 -2.59 -9.91 1.27
C ALA A 140 -3.28 -10.74 2.36
N PRO A 141 -3.03 -10.50 3.64
CA PRO A 141 -3.85 -11.09 4.70
C PRO A 141 -5.22 -10.39 4.73
N MET A 142 -6.28 -11.13 5.01
CA MET A 142 -7.55 -10.54 5.41
C MET A 142 -7.42 -9.97 6.83
N ASP A 143 -8.12 -8.88 7.12
CA ASP A 143 -8.37 -8.50 8.50
C ASP A 143 -9.39 -9.46 9.16
N GLU A 144 -9.50 -9.37 10.48
CA GLU A 144 -10.31 -10.30 11.25
C GLU A 144 -11.82 -10.19 10.93
N GLU A 145 -12.31 -8.98 10.67
CA GLU A 145 -13.71 -8.72 10.37
C GLU A 145 -14.07 -9.31 9.00
N LEU A 146 -13.29 -9.01 7.98
CA LEU A 146 -13.49 -9.53 6.63
C LEU A 146 -13.36 -11.07 6.59
N TYR A 147 -12.38 -11.63 7.33
CA TYR A 147 -12.23 -13.08 7.41
C TYR A 147 -13.41 -13.75 8.13
N SER A 148 -14.02 -13.08 9.10
CA SER A 148 -15.23 -13.59 9.76
C SER A 148 -16.39 -13.68 8.77
N LEU A 149 -16.63 -12.63 7.96
CA LEU A 149 -17.65 -12.64 6.90
C LEU A 149 -17.38 -13.73 5.86
N PHE A 150 -16.10 -13.92 5.50
CA PHE A 150 -15.70 -14.96 4.57
C PHE A 150 -16.02 -16.37 5.07
N VAL A 151 -15.73 -16.67 6.34
CA VAL A 151 -16.06 -17.96 6.98
C VAL A 151 -17.57 -18.12 7.13
N GLU A 152 -18.29 -17.06 7.55
CA GLU A 152 -19.75 -17.07 7.74
C GLU A 152 -20.47 -17.40 6.42
N TRP A 153 -20.04 -16.84 5.30
CA TRP A 153 -20.60 -17.17 3.99
C TRP A 153 -20.55 -18.70 3.70
N PHE A 154 -19.42 -19.37 3.98
CA PHE A 154 -19.28 -20.81 3.78
C PHE A 154 -20.13 -21.64 4.76
N GLN A 155 -20.29 -21.17 5.99
CA GLN A 155 -21.15 -21.82 6.99
C GLN A 155 -22.62 -21.73 6.58
N ASP A 156 -23.06 -20.57 6.14
CA ASP A 156 -24.47 -20.32 5.77
C ASP A 156 -24.87 -21.06 4.50
N THR A 157 -23.97 -21.13 3.52
CA THR A 157 -24.23 -21.83 2.25
C THR A 157 -24.00 -23.34 2.33
N GLY A 158 -23.22 -23.80 3.33
CA GLY A 158 -22.81 -25.20 3.41
C GLY A 158 -21.96 -25.66 2.23
N TYR A 159 -21.26 -24.74 1.56
CA TYR A 159 -20.48 -24.98 0.33
C TYR A 159 -19.50 -26.17 0.45
N PHE A 160 -18.82 -26.30 1.59
CA PHE A 160 -17.89 -27.41 1.86
C PHE A 160 -18.60 -28.66 2.46
N GLY A 161 -19.93 -28.71 2.48
CA GLY A 161 -20.69 -29.81 3.08
C GLY A 161 -20.70 -29.79 4.61
N THR A 162 -20.22 -28.71 5.22
CA THR A 162 -20.17 -28.52 6.66
C THR A 162 -20.49 -27.07 7.02
N SER A 163 -21.07 -26.84 8.19
CA SER A 163 -21.26 -25.54 8.83
C SER A 163 -20.36 -25.34 10.06
N ASP A 164 -19.48 -26.31 10.37
CA ASP A 164 -18.51 -26.16 11.46
C ASP A 164 -17.42 -25.16 11.07
N ALA A 165 -17.35 -24.05 11.81
CA ALA A 165 -16.35 -23.00 11.56
C ALA A 165 -14.90 -23.50 11.59
N ALA A 166 -14.57 -24.48 12.44
CA ALA A 166 -13.22 -25.00 12.53
C ALA A 166 -12.86 -25.82 11.28
N GLU A 167 -13.81 -26.57 10.75
CA GLU A 167 -13.63 -27.33 9.53
C GLU A 167 -13.59 -26.41 8.30
N VAL A 168 -14.51 -25.44 8.21
CA VAL A 168 -14.52 -24.42 7.13
C VAL A 168 -13.17 -23.70 7.04
N ARG A 169 -12.58 -23.30 8.16
CA ARG A 169 -11.28 -22.62 8.23
C ARG A 169 -10.11 -23.44 7.66
N THR A 170 -10.25 -24.75 7.47
CA THR A 170 -9.22 -25.55 6.82
C THR A 170 -9.16 -25.34 5.31
N TYR A 171 -10.27 -24.88 4.71
CA TYR A 171 -10.41 -24.63 3.27
C TYR A 171 -10.52 -23.14 2.93
N ALA A 172 -11.16 -22.37 3.79
CA ALA A 172 -11.27 -20.91 3.67
C ALA A 172 -9.99 -20.24 4.21
N LEU A 173 -9.05 -19.93 3.35
CA LEU A 173 -7.77 -19.36 3.76
C LEU A 173 -7.90 -17.86 4.08
N PRO A 174 -7.21 -17.33 5.12
CA PRO A 174 -7.33 -15.93 5.55
C PRO A 174 -6.52 -14.97 4.65
N TYR A 175 -6.67 -15.10 3.33
CA TYR A 175 -5.90 -14.34 2.36
C TYR A 175 -6.79 -13.75 1.26
N LEU A 176 -6.34 -12.61 0.74
CA LEU A 176 -6.92 -11.90 -0.40
C LEU A 176 -5.95 -11.92 -1.58
N LEU A 177 -6.45 -12.16 -2.76
CA LEU A 177 -5.84 -11.73 -4.01
C LEU A 177 -6.21 -10.26 -4.22
N THR A 178 -5.23 -9.38 -4.22
CA THR A 178 -5.42 -7.93 -4.30
C THR A 178 -4.64 -7.38 -5.48
N THR A 179 -5.28 -6.54 -6.29
CA THR A 179 -4.61 -5.83 -7.38
C THR A 179 -3.70 -4.73 -6.81
N TYR A 180 -2.64 -4.37 -7.54
CA TYR A 180 -1.85 -3.21 -7.20
C TYR A 180 -1.78 -2.23 -8.37
N SER A 181 -2.03 -0.95 -8.06
CA SER A 181 -1.78 0.11 -9.03
C SER A 181 -0.29 0.45 -9.03
N THR A 182 0.43 0.01 -10.06
CA THR A 182 1.85 0.34 -10.22
C THR A 182 2.05 1.84 -10.33
N SER A 183 1.21 2.54 -11.12
CA SER A 183 1.29 3.99 -11.29
C SER A 183 1.06 4.75 -9.99
N GLY A 184 0.03 4.38 -9.22
CA GLY A 184 -0.26 4.96 -7.92
C GLY A 184 0.88 4.73 -6.91
N THR A 185 1.42 3.52 -6.87
CA THR A 185 2.54 3.16 -5.98
C THR A 185 3.79 3.98 -6.29
N TYR A 186 4.18 4.12 -7.57
CA TYR A 186 5.33 4.94 -7.97
C TYR A 186 5.14 6.42 -7.66
N LEU A 187 3.94 6.96 -7.82
CA LEU A 187 3.62 8.35 -7.50
C LEU A 187 3.77 8.60 -6.00
N VAL A 188 3.17 7.76 -5.15
CA VAL A 188 3.27 7.88 -3.68
C VAL A 188 4.71 7.72 -3.22
N LEU A 189 5.46 6.76 -3.76
CA LEU A 189 6.88 6.55 -3.46
C LEU A 189 7.70 7.79 -3.86
N GLY A 190 7.45 8.36 -5.05
CA GLY A 190 8.10 9.58 -5.53
C GLY A 190 7.86 10.78 -4.61
N ILE A 191 6.63 11.00 -4.18
CA ILE A 191 6.26 12.05 -3.20
C ILE A 191 7.01 11.83 -1.88
N GLY A 192 7.03 10.61 -1.37
CA GLY A 192 7.72 10.26 -0.12
C GLY A 192 9.22 10.56 -0.19
N LEU A 193 9.89 10.11 -1.24
CA LEU A 193 11.31 10.37 -1.45
C LEU A 193 11.62 11.86 -1.65
N ALA A 194 10.80 12.59 -2.40
CA ALA A 194 10.97 14.03 -2.60
C ALA A 194 10.81 14.80 -1.28
N ALA A 195 9.85 14.44 -0.43
CA ALA A 195 9.65 15.05 0.87
C ALA A 195 10.86 14.82 1.80
N LEU A 196 11.39 13.58 1.86
CA LEU A 196 12.57 13.28 2.65
C LEU A 196 13.83 13.98 2.13
N LEU A 197 14.01 14.06 0.81
CA LEU A 197 15.10 14.79 0.20
C LEU A 197 15.03 16.29 0.53
N ALA A 198 13.84 16.89 0.45
CA ALA A 198 13.62 18.27 0.84
C ALA A 198 13.96 18.52 2.33
N ALA A 199 13.56 17.63 3.21
CA ALA A 199 13.90 17.68 4.64
C ALA A 199 15.42 17.61 4.85
N LEU A 200 16.10 16.70 4.17
CA LEU A 200 17.55 16.55 4.22
C LEU A 200 18.28 17.81 3.74
N LEU A 201 17.86 18.35 2.58
CA LEU A 201 18.44 19.58 2.03
C LEU A 201 18.25 20.77 2.97
N MET A 202 17.10 20.87 3.65
CA MET A 202 16.81 21.88 4.65
C MET A 202 17.76 21.79 5.83
N VAL A 203 18.02 20.59 6.35
CA VAL A 203 18.99 20.37 7.44
C VAL A 203 20.41 20.72 6.98
N LEU A 204 20.84 20.22 5.83
CA LEU A 204 22.18 20.48 5.28
C LEU A 204 22.41 21.98 5.03
N SER A 205 21.43 22.69 4.48
CA SER A 205 21.52 24.12 4.25
C SER A 205 21.68 24.90 5.57
N HIS A 206 20.94 24.50 6.60
CA HIS A 206 21.06 25.11 7.92
C HIS A 206 22.44 24.85 8.57
N LEU A 207 22.97 23.64 8.47
CA LEU A 207 24.28 23.29 8.99
C LEU A 207 25.39 24.09 8.25
N ARG A 208 25.32 24.21 6.91
CA ARG A 208 26.24 25.03 6.10
C ARG A 208 26.17 26.50 6.51
N TYR A 209 24.96 27.03 6.73
CA TYR A 209 24.77 28.41 7.19
C TYR A 209 25.42 28.64 8.56
N ARG A 210 25.21 27.74 9.52
CA ARG A 210 25.84 27.81 10.86
C ARG A 210 27.35 27.74 10.80
N LYS A 211 27.91 26.88 9.93
CA LYS A 211 29.36 26.78 9.74
C LYS A 211 29.95 28.09 9.19
N ARG A 212 29.29 28.71 8.19
CA ARG A 212 29.73 30.00 7.62
C ARG A 212 29.70 31.13 8.67
N GLN A 213 28.66 31.19 9.50
CA GLN A 213 28.58 32.16 10.57
C GLN A 213 29.69 32.01 11.62
N ARG A 214 30.02 30.75 11.99
CA ARG A 214 31.14 30.49 12.92
C ARG A 214 32.48 30.93 12.33
N GLN A 215 32.72 30.66 11.06
CA GLN A 215 33.93 31.07 10.35
C GLN A 215 34.05 32.61 10.25
N ALA A 216 32.96 33.30 9.91
CA ALA A 216 32.93 34.75 9.88
C ALA A 216 33.21 35.36 11.27
N ALA A 217 32.57 34.82 12.33
CA ALA A 217 32.84 35.29 13.69
C ALA A 217 34.27 35.01 14.17
N ALA A 218 34.88 33.91 13.73
CA ALA A 218 36.27 33.60 14.06
C ALA A 218 37.24 34.55 13.31
N ALA A 219 36.95 34.87 12.05
CA ALA A 219 37.77 35.84 11.27
C ALA A 219 37.68 37.28 11.82
N GLU A 220 36.51 37.65 12.40
CA GLU A 220 36.33 38.98 13.03
C GLU A 220 36.98 39.05 14.43
N ALA A 221 37.17 37.91 15.10
CA ALA A 221 37.83 37.81 16.41
C ALA A 221 39.39 37.76 16.30
N GLU A 222 39.92 37.55 15.12
CA GLU A 222 41.39 37.53 14.91
C GLU A 222 41.92 38.97 15.00
N PRO A 223 42.84 39.27 15.95
CA PRO A 223 43.38 40.60 16.08
C PRO A 223 44.12 40.97 14.80
N PRO A 224 44.10 42.28 14.38
CA PRO A 224 44.73 42.71 13.15
C PRO A 224 46.20 42.27 13.19
N SER A 225 46.62 41.62 12.10
CA SER A 225 48.01 41.11 11.98
C SER A 225 48.99 42.25 12.30
N PRO A 226 50.02 42.00 13.10
CA PRO A 226 51.03 43.01 13.49
C PRO A 226 51.86 43.54 12.31
N THR A 227 51.62 43.04 11.11
CA THR A 227 52.24 43.48 9.84
C THR A 227 51.40 44.41 9.03
N SER A 228 50.28 44.95 9.51
CA SER A 228 49.55 45.99 8.75
C SER A 228 50.32 47.31 8.79
N PRO A 229 50.48 48.02 7.65
CA PRO A 229 51.21 49.29 7.60
C PRO A 229 50.77 50.30 8.65
N GLU A 230 49.51 50.30 9.05
CA GLU A 230 48.94 51.13 10.10
C GLU A 230 49.45 50.83 11.50
N ALA A 231 49.90 49.61 11.83
CA ALA A 231 50.46 49.25 13.12
C ALA A 231 51.91 49.73 13.21
N VAL A 232 52.62 49.69 12.09
CA VAL A 232 54.01 50.20 12.00
C VAL A 232 54.06 51.70 12.05
N GLU A 233 53.10 52.39 11.44
CA GLU A 233 53.01 53.88 11.47
C GLU A 233 52.67 54.43 12.82
N ARG A 234 51.81 53.73 13.62
CA ARG A 234 51.51 54.12 15.02
C ARG A 234 52.67 53.93 16.01
N ASP A 235 53.51 52.96 15.76
CA ASP A 235 54.73 52.79 16.58
C ASP A 235 55.82 53.78 16.21
N LEU A 236 55.89 54.27 15.00
CA LEU A 236 56.82 55.35 14.58
C LEU A 236 56.42 56.74 15.12
N GLU A 237 55.13 57.01 15.34
CA GLU A 237 54.69 58.28 15.92
C GLU A 237 54.91 58.40 17.46
N ARG A 238 55.31 57.30 18.12
CA ARG A 238 55.60 57.26 19.54
C ARG A 238 57.02 57.50 19.92
N TRP A 239 57.93 57.68 18.97
CA TRP A 239 59.36 58.05 19.18
C TRP A 239 59.68 59.43 18.60
#